data_65329e66a0913a36fd9614e73a5025cf
#
_entry.id   65329e66a0913a36fd9614e73a5025cf
#
_cell.length_a   1.000
_cell.length_b   1.000
_cell.length_c   1.000
_cell.angle_alpha   90.00
_cell.angle_beta   90.00
_cell.angle_gamma   90.00
#
_symmetry.space_group_name_H-M   'P 1'
#
loop_
_entity.id
_entity.type
_entity.pdbx_description
1 polymer ?
#
loop_
_entity_poly.entity_id
_entity_poly.type
_entity_poly.pdbx_seq_one_letter_code
_entity_poly.pdbx_strand_id
1 'polypeptide(L)'
;NIESTWFIFGSNLNVEEMERVLHDRWFLRTMMKLSQRFAPKVEFKEMYFLDYSRKIRAALDMPLAYLGGTKSMDNVEIAMRDGFECVVMARALIHDTALINKFKEGTLRHSGCTSCNSCVAYIYDPAGTRCVENPPNELKLNQVRASAG
;
A
#
# COMPACT_ATOMS: atom_id res chain seq x y z
N ASN A 1 -11.17 5.50 -14.19
CA ASN A 1 -10.90 6.67 -13.38
C ASN A 1 -9.40 6.71 -13.04
N ILE A 2 -8.75 7.85 -13.20
CA ILE A 2 -7.30 8.04 -12.99
C ILE A 2 -6.89 7.64 -11.57
N GLU A 3 -7.72 7.91 -10.58
CA GLU A 3 -7.46 7.58 -9.16
C GLU A 3 -7.40 6.07 -8.89
N SER A 4 -8.16 5.25 -9.60
CA SER A 4 -8.10 3.79 -9.46
C SER A 4 -6.89 3.18 -10.16
N THR A 5 -6.43 3.80 -11.23
CA THR A 5 -5.22 3.40 -11.96
C THR A 5 -3.96 3.62 -11.12
N TRP A 6 -3.99 4.58 -10.19
CA TRP A 6 -2.91 4.84 -9.26
C TRP A 6 -2.55 3.61 -8.41
N PHE A 7 -3.52 2.79 -8.03
CA PHE A 7 -3.28 1.61 -7.21
C PHE A 7 -2.60 0.46 -7.99
N ILE A 8 -2.95 0.28 -9.26
CA ILE A 8 -2.54 -0.92 -10.04
C ILE A 8 -1.32 -0.63 -10.92
N PHE A 9 -1.27 0.54 -11.56
CA PHE A 9 -0.25 0.89 -12.56
C PHE A 9 0.43 2.23 -12.25
N GLY A 10 0.38 2.65 -10.99
CA GLY A 10 0.60 4.00 -10.55
C GLY A 10 1.84 4.68 -11.11
N SER A 11 1.60 5.89 -11.57
CA SER A 11 2.62 6.91 -11.82
C SER A 11 3.58 7.13 -10.65
N ASN A 12 3.23 6.64 -9.46
CA ASN A 12 3.99 6.75 -8.22
C ASN A 12 4.73 5.45 -7.87
N LEU A 13 4.93 4.55 -8.84
CA LEU A 13 5.81 3.41 -8.64
C LEU A 13 7.24 3.92 -8.43
N ASN A 14 7.87 3.50 -7.33
CA ASN A 14 9.27 3.86 -7.10
C ASN A 14 10.18 3.03 -8.02
N VAL A 15 10.61 3.66 -9.13
CA VAL A 15 11.45 2.98 -10.16
C VAL A 15 12.79 2.59 -9.61
N GLU A 16 13.40 3.41 -8.75
CA GLU A 16 14.72 3.11 -8.19
C GLU A 16 14.68 1.81 -7.37
N GLU A 17 13.65 1.62 -6.54
CA GLU A 17 13.48 0.37 -5.81
C GLU A 17 13.14 -0.81 -6.72
N MET A 18 12.33 -0.58 -7.75
CA MET A 18 12.03 -1.61 -8.73
C MET A 18 13.27 -2.02 -9.53
N GLU A 19 14.16 -1.09 -9.85
CA GLU A 19 15.42 -1.38 -10.52
C GLU A 19 16.36 -2.23 -9.66
N ARG A 20 16.37 -2.02 -8.35
CA ARG A 20 17.14 -2.85 -7.41
C ARG A 20 16.65 -4.28 -7.38
N VAL A 21 15.34 -4.49 -7.41
CA VAL A 21 14.74 -5.83 -7.38
C VAL A 21 14.86 -6.54 -8.74
N LEU A 22 14.74 -5.80 -9.85
CA LEU A 22 14.80 -6.34 -11.22
C LEU A 22 16.18 -6.14 -11.87
N HIS A 23 17.26 -6.20 -11.10
CA HIS A 23 18.61 -5.89 -11.56
C HIS A 23 19.03 -6.70 -12.82
N ASP A 24 18.60 -7.97 -12.95
CA ASP A 24 18.93 -8.87 -14.07
C ASP A 24 18.05 -8.66 -15.32
N ARG A 25 17.04 -7.80 -15.26
CA ARG A 25 16.05 -7.64 -16.34
C ARG A 25 16.14 -6.26 -17.01
N TRP A 26 17.25 -6.00 -17.69
CA TRP A 26 17.54 -4.72 -18.34
C TRP A 26 16.43 -4.21 -19.27
N PHE A 27 15.77 -5.11 -20.01
CA PHE A 27 14.69 -4.76 -20.94
C PHE A 27 13.46 -4.22 -20.19
N LEU A 28 13.04 -4.91 -19.12
CA LEU A 28 11.92 -4.46 -18.28
C LEU A 28 12.21 -3.11 -17.63
N ARG A 29 13.44 -2.91 -17.15
CA ARG A 29 13.88 -1.61 -16.56
C ARG A 29 13.75 -0.47 -17.58
N THR A 30 14.19 -0.68 -18.81
CA THR A 30 14.11 0.34 -19.87
C THR A 30 12.66 0.65 -20.24
N MET A 31 11.82 -0.37 -20.39
CA MET A 31 10.38 -0.22 -20.65
C MET A 31 9.68 0.53 -19.52
N MET A 32 10.01 0.24 -18.28
CA MET A 32 9.43 0.93 -17.11
C MET A 32 9.82 2.41 -17.07
N LYS A 33 11.09 2.75 -17.31
CA LYS A 33 11.55 4.15 -17.40
C LYS A 33 10.80 4.92 -18.48
N LEU A 34 10.63 4.29 -19.64
CA LEU A 34 9.92 4.90 -20.75
C LEU A 34 8.44 5.11 -20.44
N SER A 35 7.77 4.10 -19.86
CA SER A 35 6.35 4.19 -19.50
C SER A 35 6.07 5.26 -18.44
N GLN A 36 6.97 5.43 -17.47
CA GLN A 36 6.82 6.46 -16.44
C GLN A 36 6.91 7.90 -16.96
N ARG A 37 7.65 8.11 -18.07
CA ARG A 37 7.72 9.43 -18.71
C ARG A 37 6.35 9.92 -19.20
N PHE A 38 5.44 8.98 -19.51
CA PHE A 38 4.10 9.26 -20.02
C PHE A 38 3.00 9.01 -18.97
N ALA A 39 3.34 8.46 -17.82
CA ALA A 39 2.36 8.16 -16.77
C ALA A 39 1.91 9.45 -16.08
N PRO A 40 0.60 9.67 -15.89
CA PRO A 40 0.10 10.82 -15.15
C PRO A 40 0.54 10.72 -13.69
N LYS A 41 1.05 11.80 -13.12
CA LYS A 41 1.34 11.88 -11.69
C LYS A 41 0.03 12.11 -10.94
N VAL A 42 -0.32 11.19 -10.06
CA VAL A 42 -1.51 11.28 -9.21
C VAL A 42 -1.08 11.44 -7.76
N GLU A 43 -1.52 12.52 -7.13
CA GLU A 43 -1.25 12.76 -5.73
C GLU A 43 -2.04 11.78 -4.84
N PHE A 44 -1.39 11.25 -3.80
CA PHE A 44 -2.05 10.36 -2.86
C PHE A 44 -3.03 11.15 -1.99
N LYS A 45 -4.27 10.65 -1.93
CA LYS A 45 -5.31 11.13 -1.03
C LYS A 45 -5.78 9.98 -0.13
N GLU A 46 -5.90 10.22 1.16
CA GLU A 46 -6.51 9.23 2.05
C GLU A 46 -7.98 9.01 1.65
N MET A 47 -8.46 7.80 1.84
CA MET A 47 -9.83 7.39 1.54
C MET A 47 -10.29 7.69 0.10
N TYR A 48 -9.39 7.54 -0.88
CA TYR A 48 -9.61 7.91 -2.30
C TYR A 48 -10.79 7.18 -2.98
N PHE A 49 -11.30 6.09 -2.41
CA PHE A 49 -12.50 5.40 -2.91
C PHE A 49 -13.77 5.69 -2.11
N LEU A 50 -13.74 6.56 -1.10
CA LEU A 50 -14.85 6.72 -0.17
C LEU A 50 -16.17 7.08 -0.87
N ASP A 51 -16.17 8.05 -1.77
CA ASP A 51 -17.37 8.51 -2.45
C ASP A 51 -17.99 7.42 -3.35
N TYR A 52 -17.16 6.61 -3.99
CA TYR A 52 -17.62 5.45 -4.77
C TYR A 52 -18.13 4.33 -3.87
N SER A 53 -17.42 4.06 -2.79
CA SER A 53 -17.77 3.03 -1.82
C SER A 53 -19.09 3.33 -1.10
N ARG A 54 -19.38 4.59 -0.80
CA ARG A 54 -20.67 5.05 -0.27
C ARG A 54 -21.84 4.74 -1.21
N LYS A 55 -21.64 4.96 -2.51
CA LYS A 55 -22.67 4.61 -3.52
C LYS A 55 -22.93 3.12 -3.57
N ILE A 56 -21.88 2.30 -3.47
CA ILE A 56 -21.99 0.84 -3.41
C ILE A 56 -22.68 0.41 -2.12
N ARG A 57 -22.28 0.99 -0.96
CA ARG A 57 -22.91 0.70 0.33
C ARG A 57 -24.40 0.99 0.33
N ALA A 58 -24.81 2.10 -0.28
CA ALA A 58 -26.22 2.49 -0.37
C ALA A 58 -27.06 1.57 -1.27
N ALA A 59 -26.43 0.84 -2.17
CA ALA A 59 -27.11 -0.05 -3.13
C ALA A 59 -27.13 -1.53 -2.69
N LEU A 60 -26.41 -1.91 -1.62
CA LEU A 60 -26.24 -3.30 -1.22
C LEU A 60 -26.53 -3.48 0.28
N ASP A 61 -27.28 -4.50 0.65
CA ASP A 61 -27.58 -4.85 2.05
C ASP A 61 -26.64 -5.90 2.65
N MET A 62 -25.61 -6.33 1.89
CA MET A 62 -24.64 -7.29 2.37
C MET A 62 -23.51 -6.63 3.17
N PRO A 63 -22.80 -7.38 4.05
CA PRO A 63 -21.59 -6.88 4.72
C PRO A 63 -20.53 -6.44 3.71
N LEU A 64 -19.97 -5.25 3.92
CA LEU A 64 -18.95 -4.67 3.05
C LEU A 64 -17.72 -4.23 3.84
N ALA A 65 -16.55 -4.49 3.26
CA ALA A 65 -15.27 -4.01 3.74
C ALA A 65 -14.82 -2.77 2.95
N TYR A 66 -14.45 -1.70 3.64
CA TYR A 66 -13.87 -0.54 2.98
C TYR A 66 -12.39 -0.75 2.67
N LEU A 67 -11.99 -0.53 1.42
CA LEU A 67 -10.59 -0.51 0.95
C LEU A 67 -10.33 0.78 0.18
N GLY A 68 -9.30 1.55 0.54
CA GLY A 68 -8.94 2.73 -0.25
C GLY A 68 -8.14 3.79 0.50
N GLY A 69 -6.87 3.51 0.78
CA GLY A 69 -5.95 4.50 1.35
C GLY A 69 -6.17 4.80 2.83
N THR A 70 -6.74 3.86 3.58
CA THR A 70 -6.89 3.96 5.04
C THR A 70 -5.55 3.81 5.74
N LYS A 71 -5.20 4.76 6.60
CA LYS A 71 -3.98 4.73 7.40
C LYS A 71 -4.07 5.45 8.74
N SER A 72 -5.26 5.89 9.13
CA SER A 72 -5.51 6.52 10.43
C SER A 72 -6.72 5.93 11.12
N MET A 73 -6.83 6.13 12.43
CA MET A 73 -8.01 5.77 13.20
C MET A 73 -9.22 6.59 12.77
N ASP A 74 -9.02 7.85 12.39
CA ASP A 74 -10.10 8.72 11.89
C ASP A 74 -10.68 8.17 10.58
N ASN A 75 -9.85 7.60 9.70
CA ASN A 75 -10.34 6.92 8.49
C ASN A 75 -11.18 5.68 8.83
N VAL A 76 -10.79 4.92 9.85
CA VAL A 76 -11.56 3.76 10.33
C VAL A 76 -12.92 4.22 10.86
N GLU A 77 -12.93 5.24 11.72
CA GLU A 77 -14.17 5.79 12.31
C GLU A 77 -15.13 6.31 11.22
N ILE A 78 -14.61 6.96 10.18
CA ILE A 78 -15.42 7.41 9.03
C ILE A 78 -16.04 6.21 8.30
N ALA A 79 -15.25 5.20 7.96
CA ALA A 79 -15.75 4.03 7.26
C ALA A 79 -16.80 3.27 8.06
N MET A 80 -16.57 3.06 9.36
CA MET A 80 -17.53 2.40 10.25
C MET A 80 -18.83 3.19 10.37
N ARG A 81 -18.76 4.53 10.49
CA ARG A 81 -19.92 5.42 10.50
C ARG A 81 -20.72 5.36 9.20
N ASP A 82 -20.05 5.18 8.07
CA ASP A 82 -20.69 5.05 6.75
C ASP A 82 -21.32 3.65 6.52
N GLY A 83 -21.25 2.76 7.52
CA GLY A 83 -21.92 1.46 7.51
C GLY A 83 -21.10 0.32 6.89
N PHE A 84 -19.78 0.47 6.81
CA PHE A 84 -18.87 -0.65 6.49
C PHE A 84 -18.60 -1.45 7.76
N GLU A 85 -18.60 -2.78 7.68
CA GLU A 85 -18.38 -3.67 8.83
C GLU A 85 -16.91 -3.83 9.18
N CYS A 86 -16.01 -3.61 8.22
CA CYS A 86 -14.58 -3.63 8.46
C CYS A 86 -13.81 -2.75 7.47
N VAL A 87 -12.54 -2.53 7.79
CA VAL A 87 -11.62 -1.74 6.98
C VAL A 87 -10.41 -2.58 6.60
N VAL A 88 -9.98 -2.49 5.34
CA VAL A 88 -8.81 -3.19 4.81
C VAL A 88 -7.65 -2.21 4.72
N MET A 89 -6.53 -2.57 5.35
CA MET A 89 -5.27 -1.83 5.29
C MET A 89 -4.17 -2.74 4.76
N ALA A 90 -3.35 -2.26 3.82
CA ALA A 90 -2.19 -3.01 3.34
C ALA A 90 -0.88 -2.29 3.68
N ARG A 91 -0.57 -1.20 2.99
CA ARG A 91 0.73 -0.50 3.13
C ARG A 91 0.99 0.04 4.54
N ALA A 92 -0.05 0.49 5.24
CA ALA A 92 0.06 0.94 6.63
C ALA A 92 0.54 -0.20 7.55
N LEU A 93 0.06 -1.44 7.32
CA LEU A 93 0.47 -2.63 8.07
C LEU A 93 1.83 -3.18 7.63
N ILE A 94 2.22 -3.00 6.36
CA ILE A 94 3.59 -3.29 5.91
C ILE A 94 4.59 -2.35 6.58
N HIS A 95 4.21 -1.08 6.79
CA HIS A 95 5.04 -0.12 7.50
C HIS A 95 5.17 -0.44 8.99
N ASP A 96 4.06 -0.77 9.66
CA ASP A 96 4.03 -1.12 11.07
C ASP A 96 3.05 -2.27 11.33
N THR A 97 3.57 -3.46 11.58
CA THR A 97 2.77 -4.65 11.83
C THR A 97 2.01 -4.60 13.17
N ALA A 98 2.42 -3.74 14.09
CA ALA A 98 1.75 -3.51 15.38
C ALA A 98 0.72 -2.36 15.33
N LEU A 99 0.49 -1.75 14.16
CA LEU A 99 -0.35 -0.56 14.00
C LEU A 99 -1.73 -0.70 14.66
N ILE A 100 -2.40 -1.82 14.45
CA ILE A 100 -3.75 -2.05 14.99
C ILE A 100 -3.73 -2.10 16.54
N ASN A 101 -2.72 -2.73 17.12
CA ASN A 101 -2.56 -2.74 18.57
C ASN A 101 -2.32 -1.33 19.11
N LYS A 102 -1.48 -0.55 18.45
CA LYS A 102 -1.22 0.86 18.81
C LYS A 102 -2.48 1.73 18.70
N PHE A 103 -3.31 1.50 17.69
CA PHE A 103 -4.62 2.14 17.56
C PHE A 103 -5.54 1.77 18.72
N LYS A 104 -5.62 0.47 19.06
CA LYS A 104 -6.43 -0.04 20.18
C LYS A 104 -5.97 0.51 21.53
N GLU A 105 -4.69 0.64 21.75
CA GLU A 105 -4.08 1.18 22.95
C GLU A 105 -4.15 2.72 23.03
N GLY A 106 -4.52 3.39 21.95
CA GLY A 106 -4.53 4.85 21.85
C GLY A 106 -3.14 5.50 21.81
N THR A 107 -2.08 4.70 21.66
CA THR A 107 -0.69 5.20 21.60
C THR A 107 -0.34 5.82 20.25
N LEU A 108 -1.10 5.49 19.21
CA LEU A 108 -0.96 6.04 17.85
C LEU A 108 -2.35 6.20 17.23
N ARG A 109 -2.57 7.28 16.46
CA ARG A 109 -3.82 7.47 15.71
C ARG A 109 -3.61 7.49 14.20
N HIS A 110 -2.36 7.63 13.71
CA HIS A 110 -2.04 7.73 12.30
C HIS A 110 -0.77 6.93 11.99
N SER A 111 -0.79 6.14 10.90
CA SER A 111 0.37 5.39 10.44
C SER A 111 1.47 6.32 9.92
N GLY A 112 2.73 6.00 10.19
CA GLY A 112 3.88 6.67 9.61
C GLY A 112 4.11 6.39 8.11
N CYS A 113 3.30 5.54 7.48
CA CYS A 113 3.44 5.23 6.06
C CYS A 113 3.25 6.48 5.19
N THR A 114 4.27 6.88 4.45
CA THR A 114 4.24 8.05 3.54
C THR A 114 3.53 7.79 2.21
N SER A 115 3.12 6.56 1.95
CA SER A 115 2.52 6.12 0.68
C SER A 115 3.48 6.22 -0.53
N CYS A 116 4.78 6.12 -0.29
CA CYS A 116 5.84 6.18 -1.31
C CYS A 116 5.82 5.04 -2.34
N ASN A 117 5.02 3.99 -2.11
CA ASN A 117 4.89 2.78 -2.96
C ASN A 117 6.18 1.95 -3.15
N SER A 118 7.26 2.25 -2.44
CA SER A 118 8.50 1.47 -2.52
C SER A 118 8.29 -0.01 -2.16
N CYS A 119 7.39 -0.31 -1.21
CA CYS A 119 7.04 -1.68 -0.83
C CYS A 119 6.43 -2.50 -1.99
N VAL A 120 5.81 -1.85 -2.98
CA VAL A 120 5.23 -2.52 -4.16
C VAL A 120 6.33 -3.15 -5.03
N ALA A 121 7.52 -2.54 -5.11
CA ALA A 121 8.66 -3.09 -5.82
C ALA A 121 9.10 -4.45 -5.24
N TYR A 122 8.98 -4.62 -3.93
CA TYR A 122 9.40 -5.83 -3.22
C TYR A 122 8.41 -7.01 -3.27
N ILE A 123 7.28 -6.87 -3.98
CA ILE A 123 6.37 -8.01 -4.25
C ILE A 123 7.11 -9.14 -5.01
N TYR A 124 8.11 -8.78 -5.81
CA TYR A 124 8.91 -9.72 -6.60
C TYR A 124 10.22 -10.15 -5.91
N ASP A 125 10.48 -9.66 -4.71
CA ASP A 125 11.68 -10.06 -3.95
C ASP A 125 11.42 -11.41 -3.25
N PRO A 126 12.29 -12.42 -3.38
CA PRO A 126 12.16 -13.70 -2.68
C PRO A 126 12.05 -13.55 -1.14
N ALA A 127 12.64 -12.49 -0.57
CA ALA A 127 12.51 -12.18 0.86
C ALA A 127 11.15 -11.56 1.25
N GLY A 128 10.27 -11.33 0.26
CA GLY A 128 8.93 -10.80 0.46
C GLY A 128 8.84 -9.29 0.54
N THR A 129 7.59 -8.82 0.54
CA THR A 129 7.25 -7.40 0.61
C THR A 129 7.65 -6.80 1.95
N ARG A 130 8.30 -5.63 1.93
CA ARG A 130 8.75 -4.90 3.12
C ARG A 130 8.68 -3.39 2.94
N CYS A 131 8.67 -2.67 4.05
CA CYS A 131 8.79 -1.21 4.04
C CYS A 131 10.26 -0.80 4.01
N VAL A 132 10.61 0.18 3.17
CA VAL A 132 11.97 0.74 3.10
C VAL A 132 12.22 1.79 4.18
N GLU A 133 11.16 2.46 4.64
CA GLU A 133 11.23 3.49 5.69
C GLU A 133 11.23 2.88 7.10
N ASN A 134 10.70 1.68 7.25
CA ASN A 134 10.72 0.90 8.48
C ASN A 134 11.11 -0.55 8.13
N PRO A 135 12.38 -0.79 7.76
CA PRO A 135 12.84 -2.09 7.32
C PRO A 135 12.81 -3.09 8.48
N PRO A 136 12.42 -4.36 8.21
CA PRO A 136 12.55 -5.42 9.18
C PRO A 136 14.03 -5.65 9.50
N ASN A 137 14.30 -6.28 10.66
CA ASN A 137 15.65 -6.62 11.07
C ASN A 137 16.36 -7.44 9.97
N GLU A 138 17.54 -6.99 9.54
CA GLU A 138 18.32 -7.63 8.46
C GLU A 138 18.63 -9.11 8.71
N LEU A 139 18.82 -9.52 9.98
CA LEU A 139 19.03 -10.91 10.36
C LEU A 139 17.85 -11.79 9.92
N LYS A 140 16.61 -11.32 10.11
CA LYS A 140 15.41 -12.05 9.66
C LYS A 140 15.30 -12.10 8.13
N LEU A 141 15.64 -11.03 7.44
CA LEU A 141 15.66 -10.96 5.97
C LEU A 141 16.67 -11.96 5.38
N ASN A 142 17.87 -12.03 5.94
CA ASN A 142 18.90 -12.96 5.47
C ASN A 142 18.52 -14.42 5.69
N GLN A 143 17.84 -14.74 6.80
CA GLN A 143 17.31 -16.09 7.06
C GLN A 143 16.25 -16.49 6.01
N VAL A 144 15.33 -15.58 5.68
CA VAL A 144 14.30 -15.85 4.66
C VAL A 144 14.92 -16.03 3.28
N ARG A 145 15.91 -15.21 2.89
CA ARG A 145 16.63 -15.35 1.62
C ARG A 145 17.36 -16.68 1.51
N ALA A 146 18.01 -17.11 2.59
CA ALA A 146 18.73 -18.38 2.65
C ALA A 146 17.81 -19.62 2.58
N SER A 147 16.56 -19.51 3.01
CA SER A 147 15.56 -20.58 2.94
C SER A 147 14.78 -20.63 1.61
N ALA A 148 14.88 -19.61 0.78
CA ALA A 148 14.15 -19.48 -0.51
C ALA A 148 15.02 -19.86 -1.74
N GLY A 149 16.31 -20.13 -1.56
CA GLY A 149 17.27 -20.60 -2.58
C GLY A 149 17.65 -22.03 -2.37
#